data_99c4e30d24113e50e69da2843cf22c58
#
_entry.id   99c4e30d24113e50e69da2843cf22c58
#
_cell.length_a   1.000
_cell.length_b   1.000
_cell.length_c   1.000
_cell.angle_alpha   90.00
_cell.angle_beta   90.00
_cell.angle_gamma   90.00
#
_symmetry.space_group_name_H-M   'P 1'
#
loop_
_entity.id
_entity.type
_entity.pdbx_description
1 polymer ?
#
loop_
_entity_poly.entity_id
_entity_poly.type
_entity_poly.pdbx_seq_one_letter_code
_entity_poly.pdbx_strand_id
1 'polypeptide(L)'
;GCCVYLNRFDPEAYVQAVLEVSYKKETEEYEEITGASKEEAEAVFEENLDATMEEFESSPMPKELRPQYRELFGEIAMQVSYTVGEVHREDDGSYAVPVTVKPLTLFSDTYDTFQQKAEEYADQVTDSVMQGEAMPSDDEMQSEVYQIYYDVLREGVDSGLLYGEARNVTLHIAKNADGEYE
;
A
#
# COMPACT_ATOMS: atom_id res chain seq x y z
N GLY A 1 24.46 26.66 26.18
CA GLY A 1 23.13 26.11 26.40
C GLY A 1 22.29 25.82 25.17
N CYS A 2 22.81 26.07 23.94
CA CYS A 2 22.01 25.93 22.74
C CYS A 2 22.04 24.53 22.10
N CYS A 3 22.92 23.65 22.55
CA CYS A 3 23.06 22.32 21.89
C CYS A 3 22.12 21.24 22.41
N VAL A 4 21.41 21.49 23.51
CA VAL A 4 20.58 20.46 24.14
C VAL A 4 19.21 20.33 23.47
N TYR A 5 18.80 21.33 22.69
CA TYR A 5 17.48 21.31 22.05
C TYR A 5 17.44 20.65 20.67
N LEU A 6 18.58 20.40 20.07
CA LEU A 6 18.67 19.86 18.71
C LEU A 6 18.49 18.33 18.61
N ASN A 7 18.50 17.61 19.75
CA ASN A 7 18.39 16.16 19.77
C ASN A 7 17.14 15.66 20.49
N ARG A 8 16.10 16.48 20.59
CA ARG A 8 14.87 16.06 21.22
C ARG A 8 14.06 15.27 20.21
N PHE A 9 13.83 13.99 20.50
CA PHE A 9 12.99 13.14 19.69
C PHE A 9 11.55 13.64 19.72
N ASP A 10 10.96 13.86 18.53
CA ASP A 10 9.57 14.24 18.35
C ASP A 10 8.82 13.06 17.73
N PRO A 11 8.04 12.31 18.54
CA PRO A 11 7.34 11.12 18.02
C PRO A 11 6.27 11.45 16.98
N GLU A 12 5.62 12.61 17.08
CA GLU A 12 4.62 13.03 16.09
C GLU A 12 5.29 13.27 14.73
N ALA A 13 6.40 14.01 14.70
CA ALA A 13 7.16 14.24 13.49
C ALA A 13 7.75 12.97 12.92
N TYR A 14 8.20 12.06 13.77
CA TYR A 14 8.71 10.75 13.35
C TYR A 14 7.62 9.93 12.66
N VAL A 15 6.44 9.81 13.24
CA VAL A 15 5.32 9.07 12.64
C VAL A 15 4.90 9.70 11.33
N GLN A 16 4.81 11.04 11.28
CA GLN A 16 4.50 11.76 10.05
C GLN A 16 5.53 11.44 8.95
N ALA A 17 6.80 11.48 9.27
CA ALA A 17 7.88 11.18 8.33
C ALA A 17 7.85 9.72 7.84
N VAL A 18 7.58 8.77 8.75
CA VAL A 18 7.46 7.35 8.40
C VAL A 18 6.28 7.13 7.45
N LEU A 19 5.14 7.75 7.71
CA LEU A 19 3.96 7.62 6.83
C LEU A 19 4.21 8.26 5.46
N GLU A 20 4.86 9.41 5.42
CA GLU A 20 5.22 10.09 4.17
C GLU A 20 6.19 9.27 3.32
N VAL A 21 7.22 8.70 3.94
CA VAL A 21 8.20 7.88 3.22
C VAL A 21 7.59 6.54 2.78
N SER A 22 6.68 5.98 3.58
CA SER A 22 6.07 4.67 3.29
C SER A 22 5.01 4.74 2.19
N TYR A 23 4.22 5.81 2.15
CA TYR A 23 3.06 5.91 1.26
C TYR A 23 3.16 7.02 0.22
N LYS A 24 3.81 8.13 0.54
CA LYS A 24 3.88 9.30 -0.35
C LYS A 24 5.20 9.41 -1.09
N LYS A 25 6.16 8.57 -0.79
CA LYS A 25 7.50 8.61 -1.36
C LYS A 25 8.26 9.91 -1.07
N GLU A 26 7.86 10.60 -0.01
CA GLU A 26 8.53 11.81 0.47
C GLU A 26 9.59 11.43 1.50
N THR A 27 10.84 11.75 1.22
CA THR A 27 12.00 11.23 1.96
C THR A 27 12.69 12.25 2.88
N GLU A 28 12.50 13.54 2.65
CA GLU A 28 13.28 14.60 3.30
C GLU A 28 13.20 14.60 4.84
N GLU A 29 11.99 14.59 5.40
CA GLU A 29 11.82 14.59 6.86
C GLU A 29 12.35 13.30 7.48
N TYR A 30 12.13 12.17 6.82
CA TYR A 30 12.65 10.90 7.29
C TYR A 30 14.17 10.88 7.33
N GLU A 31 14.82 11.42 6.31
CA GLU A 31 16.29 11.58 6.28
C GLU A 31 16.79 12.45 7.43
N GLU A 32 16.13 13.57 7.69
CA GLU A 32 16.52 14.50 8.76
C GLU A 32 16.36 13.88 10.15
N ILE A 33 15.24 13.19 10.39
CA ILE A 33 14.93 12.64 11.71
C ILE A 33 15.74 11.39 12.02
N THR A 34 15.94 10.51 11.04
CA THR A 34 16.58 9.21 11.23
C THR A 34 18.07 9.19 10.88
N GLY A 35 18.55 10.18 10.14
CA GLY A 35 19.91 10.18 9.59
C GLY A 35 20.09 9.24 8.40
N ALA A 36 19.03 8.66 7.90
CA ALA A 36 19.09 7.79 6.73
C ALA A 36 19.51 8.56 5.48
N SER A 37 20.15 7.87 4.54
CA SER A 37 20.44 8.44 3.22
C SER A 37 19.15 8.51 2.39
N LYS A 38 19.17 9.29 1.32
CA LYS A 38 18.05 9.35 0.38
C LYS A 38 17.73 7.97 -0.19
N GLU A 39 18.75 7.19 -0.51
CA GLU A 39 18.62 5.85 -1.05
C GLU A 39 17.95 4.89 -0.05
N GLU A 40 18.35 4.98 1.23
CA GLU A 40 17.73 4.18 2.29
C GLU A 40 16.28 4.58 2.51
N ALA A 41 15.96 5.87 2.45
CA ALA A 41 14.60 6.36 2.59
C ALA A 41 13.71 5.91 1.41
N GLU A 42 14.21 6.01 0.19
CA GLU A 42 13.48 5.52 -0.99
C GLU A 42 13.21 4.03 -0.91
N ALA A 43 14.13 3.26 -0.34
CA ALA A 43 13.97 1.82 -0.15
C ALA A 43 12.77 1.47 0.75
N VAL A 44 12.40 2.31 1.69
CA VAL A 44 11.23 2.07 2.56
C VAL A 44 9.96 1.94 1.72
N PHE A 45 9.74 2.86 0.79
CA PHE A 45 8.59 2.82 -0.12
C PHE A 45 8.61 1.56 -1.00
N GLU A 46 9.77 1.24 -1.55
CA GLU A 46 9.93 0.07 -2.42
C GLU A 46 9.70 -1.24 -1.68
N GLU A 47 10.20 -1.36 -0.45
CA GLU A 47 9.98 -2.54 0.40
C GLU A 47 8.51 -2.72 0.77
N ASN A 48 7.79 -1.63 1.03
CA ASN A 48 6.35 -1.69 1.29
C ASN A 48 5.58 -2.15 0.05
N LEU A 49 5.98 -1.72 -1.14
CA LEU A 49 5.40 -2.21 -2.38
C LEU A 49 5.67 -3.69 -2.58
N ASP A 50 6.89 -4.15 -2.29
CA ASP A 50 7.25 -5.55 -2.39
C ASP A 50 6.37 -6.41 -1.48
N ALA A 51 6.17 -5.97 -0.23
CA ALA A 51 5.29 -6.66 0.71
C ALA A 51 3.84 -6.70 0.22
N THR A 52 3.35 -5.60 -0.34
CA THR A 52 2.00 -5.53 -0.91
C THR A 52 1.84 -6.49 -2.08
N MET A 53 2.83 -6.55 -2.95
CA MET A 53 2.82 -7.48 -4.08
C MET A 53 2.81 -8.93 -3.63
N GLU A 54 3.61 -9.28 -2.62
CA GLU A 54 3.63 -10.64 -2.06
C GLU A 54 2.27 -11.03 -1.47
N GLU A 55 1.64 -10.14 -0.72
CA GLU A 55 0.30 -10.39 -0.16
C GLU A 55 -0.76 -10.52 -1.23
N PHE A 56 -0.65 -9.74 -2.30
CA PHE A 56 -1.61 -9.77 -3.40
C PHE A 56 -1.50 -11.04 -4.24
N GLU A 57 -0.30 -11.55 -4.46
CA GLU A 57 -0.08 -12.74 -5.28
C GLU A 57 -0.51 -14.01 -4.55
N SER A 58 -1.75 -14.44 -4.76
CA SER A 58 -2.24 -15.73 -4.28
C SER A 58 -1.83 -16.89 -5.18
N SER A 59 -1.41 -16.59 -6.40
CA SER A 59 -0.99 -17.51 -7.44
C SER A 59 0.03 -16.80 -8.35
N PRO A 60 0.89 -17.52 -9.09
CA PRO A 60 1.91 -16.88 -9.91
C PRO A 60 1.32 -15.89 -10.91
N MET A 61 1.79 -14.66 -10.85
CA MET A 61 1.39 -13.60 -11.77
C MET A 61 2.29 -13.64 -13.02
N PRO A 62 1.74 -13.41 -14.22
CA PRO A 62 2.56 -13.26 -15.42
C PRO A 62 3.60 -12.17 -15.25
N LYS A 63 4.80 -12.42 -15.75
CA LYS A 63 5.93 -11.46 -15.63
C LYS A 63 5.62 -10.11 -16.24
N GLU A 64 4.86 -10.08 -17.32
CA GLU A 64 4.50 -8.86 -18.03
C GLU A 64 3.55 -7.97 -17.22
N LEU A 65 2.71 -8.57 -16.36
CA LEU A 65 1.76 -7.84 -15.53
C LEU A 65 2.35 -7.35 -14.21
N ARG A 66 3.39 -8.00 -13.70
CA ARG A 66 4.00 -7.64 -12.42
C ARG A 66 4.41 -6.17 -12.34
N PRO A 67 5.15 -5.60 -13.30
CA PRO A 67 5.50 -4.18 -13.25
C PRO A 67 4.29 -3.25 -13.31
N GLN A 68 3.26 -3.64 -14.05
CA GLN A 68 2.03 -2.85 -14.19
C GLN A 68 1.26 -2.80 -12.87
N TYR A 69 1.12 -3.93 -12.19
CA TYR A 69 0.51 -4.00 -10.87
C TYR A 69 1.30 -3.22 -9.82
N ARG A 70 2.63 -3.34 -9.86
CA ARG A 70 3.50 -2.61 -8.96
C ARG A 70 3.32 -1.10 -9.10
N GLU A 71 3.28 -0.60 -10.31
CA GLU A 71 3.03 0.81 -10.59
C GLU A 71 1.65 1.24 -10.09
N LEU A 72 0.62 0.44 -10.35
CA LEU A 72 -0.74 0.70 -9.90
C LEU A 72 -0.82 0.76 -8.37
N PHE A 73 -0.26 -0.20 -7.66
CA PHE A 73 -0.25 -0.19 -6.20
C PHE A 73 0.56 0.96 -5.62
N GLY A 74 1.62 1.39 -6.31
CA GLY A 74 2.36 2.59 -5.95
C GLY A 74 1.49 3.84 -6.03
N GLU A 75 0.71 3.98 -7.09
CA GLU A 75 -0.25 5.09 -7.24
C GLU A 75 -1.34 5.04 -6.17
N ILE A 76 -1.86 3.85 -5.87
CA ILE A 76 -2.87 3.66 -4.81
C ILE A 76 -2.28 4.05 -3.45
N ALA A 77 -1.06 3.63 -3.15
CA ALA A 77 -0.39 3.98 -1.90
C ALA A 77 -0.30 5.50 -1.71
N MET A 78 0.03 6.22 -2.77
CA MET A 78 0.14 7.68 -2.72
C MET A 78 -1.20 8.39 -2.49
N GLN A 79 -2.32 7.69 -2.67
CA GLN A 79 -3.66 8.24 -2.43
C GLN A 79 -4.19 7.94 -1.02
N VAL A 80 -3.43 7.22 -0.19
CA VAL A 80 -3.82 6.95 1.20
C VAL A 80 -3.98 8.28 1.95
N SER A 81 -5.09 8.42 2.66
CA SER A 81 -5.38 9.62 3.44
C SER A 81 -5.22 9.32 4.93
N TYR A 82 -4.39 10.12 5.60
CA TYR A 82 -4.16 9.98 7.03
C TYR A 82 -3.91 11.35 7.67
N THR A 83 -4.17 11.42 8.97
CA THR A 83 -3.86 12.60 9.79
C THR A 83 -3.26 12.13 11.11
N VAL A 84 -2.09 12.64 11.45
CA VAL A 84 -1.40 12.32 12.71
C VAL A 84 -1.94 13.22 13.81
N GLY A 85 -2.36 12.64 14.93
CA GLY A 85 -2.93 13.36 16.08
C GLY A 85 -1.89 13.62 17.17
N GLU A 86 -2.40 14.05 18.33
CA GLU A 86 -1.55 14.37 19.48
C GLU A 86 -0.93 13.13 20.11
N VAL A 87 0.35 13.22 20.39
CA VAL A 87 1.13 12.16 21.01
C VAL A 87 0.83 12.04 22.50
N HIS A 88 0.72 10.82 23.01
CA HIS A 88 0.63 10.50 24.42
C HIS A 88 1.87 9.73 24.85
N ARG A 89 2.52 10.21 25.89
CA ARG A 89 3.64 9.49 26.49
C ARG A 89 3.12 8.46 27.48
N GLU A 90 3.54 7.21 27.30
CA GLU A 90 3.17 6.11 28.19
C GLU A 90 4.09 6.06 29.42
N ASP A 91 3.65 5.35 30.48
CA ASP A 91 4.39 5.22 31.72
C ASP A 91 5.75 4.55 31.56
N ASP A 92 5.90 3.69 30.57
CA ASP A 92 7.15 2.99 30.26
C ASP A 92 8.12 3.81 29.42
N GLY A 93 7.80 5.06 29.10
CA GLY A 93 8.61 5.95 28.28
C GLY A 93 8.40 5.81 26.77
N SER A 94 7.55 4.88 26.34
CA SER A 94 7.13 4.80 24.95
C SER A 94 6.09 5.87 24.61
N TYR A 95 5.73 5.97 23.34
CA TYR A 95 4.77 6.95 22.88
C TYR A 95 3.63 6.27 22.14
N ALA A 96 2.42 6.72 22.36
CA ALA A 96 1.26 6.35 21.60
C ALA A 96 0.87 7.51 20.69
N VAL A 97 0.86 7.28 19.39
CA VAL A 97 0.55 8.31 18.39
C VAL A 97 -0.73 7.91 17.66
N PRO A 98 -1.84 8.63 17.88
CA PRO A 98 -3.07 8.33 17.18
C PRO A 98 -2.97 8.82 15.72
N VAL A 99 -3.42 7.99 14.80
CA VAL A 99 -3.49 8.32 13.39
C VAL A 99 -4.92 8.09 12.91
N THR A 100 -5.50 9.08 12.28
CA THR A 100 -6.81 8.95 11.65
C THR A 100 -6.61 8.60 10.20
N VAL A 101 -7.15 7.46 9.76
CA VAL A 101 -7.01 6.96 8.39
C VAL A 101 -8.37 6.94 7.73
N LYS A 102 -8.45 7.44 6.50
CA LYS A 102 -9.63 7.26 5.65
C LYS A 102 -9.30 6.16 4.64
N PRO A 103 -9.88 4.96 4.81
CA PRO A 103 -9.60 3.87 3.89
C PRO A 103 -10.16 4.14 2.50
N LEU A 104 -9.44 3.68 1.49
CA LEU A 104 -9.94 3.72 0.12
C LEU A 104 -11.01 2.66 -0.07
N THR A 105 -12.06 2.99 -0.81
CA THR A 105 -13.15 2.06 -1.10
C THR A 105 -12.97 1.34 -2.45
N LEU A 106 -11.85 1.56 -3.12
CA LEU A 106 -11.55 1.03 -4.45
C LEU A 106 -11.85 -0.46 -4.58
N PHE A 107 -11.34 -1.28 -3.66
CA PHE A 107 -11.46 -2.73 -3.77
C PHE A 107 -12.89 -3.20 -3.59
N SER A 108 -13.63 -2.63 -2.65
CA SER A 108 -15.05 -2.96 -2.47
C SER A 108 -15.92 -2.44 -3.60
N ASP A 109 -15.63 -1.24 -4.10
CA ASP A 109 -16.40 -0.62 -5.20
C ASP A 109 -16.21 -1.35 -6.53
N THR A 110 -15.07 -1.98 -6.76
CA THR A 110 -14.73 -2.66 -8.01
C THR A 110 -14.99 -4.17 -7.97
N TYR A 111 -15.30 -4.73 -6.81
CA TYR A 111 -15.40 -6.17 -6.62
C TYR A 111 -16.47 -6.80 -7.51
N ASP A 112 -17.67 -6.23 -7.54
CA ASP A 112 -18.78 -6.75 -8.34
C ASP A 112 -18.47 -6.67 -9.84
N THR A 113 -17.87 -5.59 -10.29
CA THR A 113 -17.47 -5.44 -11.69
C THR A 113 -16.41 -6.48 -12.07
N PHE A 114 -15.45 -6.72 -11.19
CA PHE A 114 -14.45 -7.76 -11.42
C PHE A 114 -15.09 -9.13 -11.53
N GLN A 115 -15.97 -9.49 -10.58
CA GLN A 115 -16.67 -10.79 -10.62
C GLN A 115 -17.46 -10.97 -11.91
N GLN A 116 -18.19 -9.94 -12.31
CA GLN A 116 -19.00 -9.99 -13.54
C GLN A 116 -18.11 -10.23 -14.76
N LYS A 117 -17.01 -9.53 -14.89
CA LYS A 117 -16.08 -9.68 -16.02
C LYS A 117 -15.38 -11.03 -16.01
N ALA A 118 -15.02 -11.53 -14.83
CA ALA A 118 -14.45 -12.87 -14.70
C ALA A 118 -15.44 -13.96 -15.12
N GLU A 119 -16.70 -13.83 -14.75
CA GLU A 119 -17.77 -14.75 -15.16
C GLU A 119 -18.00 -14.70 -16.68
N GLU A 120 -18.03 -13.51 -17.26
CA GLU A 120 -18.14 -13.32 -18.71
C GLU A 120 -17.01 -14.03 -19.45
N TYR A 121 -15.79 -13.90 -18.93
CA TYR A 121 -14.64 -14.60 -19.50
C TYR A 121 -14.79 -16.12 -19.41
N ALA A 122 -15.21 -16.63 -18.24
CA ALA A 122 -15.45 -18.06 -18.06
C ALA A 122 -16.52 -18.58 -19.04
N ASP A 123 -17.59 -17.82 -19.26
CA ASP A 123 -18.65 -18.16 -20.21
C ASP A 123 -18.11 -18.17 -21.66
N GLN A 124 -17.27 -17.21 -22.02
CA GLN A 124 -16.63 -17.18 -23.35
C GLN A 124 -15.75 -18.40 -23.58
N VAL A 125 -14.97 -18.82 -22.57
CA VAL A 125 -14.16 -20.03 -22.64
C VAL A 125 -15.03 -21.26 -22.84
N THR A 126 -16.10 -21.37 -22.07
CA THR A 126 -17.05 -22.48 -22.18
C THR A 126 -17.67 -22.55 -23.57
N ASP A 127 -18.12 -21.42 -24.10
CA ASP A 127 -18.73 -21.35 -25.44
C ASP A 127 -17.73 -21.73 -26.52
N SER A 128 -16.48 -21.27 -26.42
CA SER A 128 -15.42 -21.58 -27.36
C SER A 128 -15.10 -23.07 -27.39
N VAL A 129 -15.01 -23.69 -26.20
CA VAL A 129 -14.76 -25.13 -26.09
C VAL A 129 -15.95 -25.94 -26.67
N MET A 130 -17.15 -25.50 -26.44
CA MET A 130 -18.36 -26.14 -27.00
C MET A 130 -18.42 -26.04 -28.54
N GLN A 131 -17.80 -25.03 -29.11
CA GLN A 131 -17.65 -24.84 -30.56
C GLN A 131 -16.48 -25.60 -31.16
N GLY A 132 -15.75 -26.36 -30.35
CA GLY A 132 -14.64 -27.20 -30.81
C GLY A 132 -13.27 -26.58 -30.70
N GLU A 133 -13.16 -25.39 -30.09
CA GLU A 133 -11.85 -24.77 -29.85
C GLU A 133 -11.15 -25.42 -28.66
N ALA A 134 -9.81 -25.34 -28.65
CA ALA A 134 -9.03 -25.88 -27.56
C ALA A 134 -9.26 -25.10 -26.27
N MET A 135 -9.35 -25.81 -25.16
CA MET A 135 -9.45 -25.18 -23.83
C MET A 135 -8.13 -24.48 -23.51
N PRO A 136 -8.15 -23.20 -23.06
CA PRO A 136 -6.95 -22.56 -22.61
C PRO A 136 -6.33 -23.30 -21.42
N SER A 137 -5.02 -23.21 -21.28
CA SER A 137 -4.32 -23.75 -20.12
C SER A 137 -4.71 -22.99 -18.83
N ASP A 138 -4.46 -23.61 -17.70
CA ASP A 138 -4.69 -22.96 -16.39
C ASP A 138 -3.88 -21.66 -16.28
N ASP A 139 -2.64 -21.65 -16.77
CA ASP A 139 -1.79 -20.46 -16.76
C ASP A 139 -2.35 -19.35 -17.65
N GLU A 140 -2.87 -19.70 -18.82
CA GLU A 140 -3.50 -18.72 -19.72
C GLU A 140 -4.77 -18.12 -19.11
N MET A 141 -5.60 -18.94 -18.47
CA MET A 141 -6.81 -18.48 -17.80
C MET A 141 -6.48 -17.59 -16.61
N GLN A 142 -5.48 -17.96 -15.84
CA GLN A 142 -5.02 -17.19 -14.69
C GLN A 142 -4.44 -15.83 -15.12
N SER A 143 -3.66 -15.82 -16.19
CA SER A 143 -3.13 -14.57 -16.77
C SER A 143 -4.24 -13.64 -17.19
N GLU A 144 -5.29 -14.16 -17.81
CA GLU A 144 -6.43 -13.37 -18.25
C GLU A 144 -7.21 -12.80 -17.06
N VAL A 145 -7.39 -13.57 -15.98
CA VAL A 145 -8.06 -13.09 -14.77
C VAL A 145 -7.26 -11.97 -14.12
N TYR A 146 -5.93 -12.08 -14.05
CA TYR A 146 -5.09 -10.98 -13.56
C TYR A 146 -5.20 -9.74 -14.44
N GLN A 147 -5.26 -9.91 -15.75
CA GLN A 147 -5.42 -8.79 -16.69
C GLN A 147 -6.77 -8.09 -16.48
N ILE A 148 -7.84 -8.86 -16.33
CA ILE A 148 -9.19 -8.33 -16.06
C ILE A 148 -9.18 -7.52 -14.77
N TYR A 149 -8.59 -8.06 -13.71
CA TYR A 149 -8.54 -7.38 -12.41
C TYR A 149 -7.72 -6.09 -12.49
N TYR A 150 -6.58 -6.14 -13.19
CA TYR A 150 -5.78 -4.94 -13.42
C TYR A 150 -6.60 -3.86 -14.13
N ASP A 151 -7.28 -4.20 -15.20
CA ASP A 151 -8.06 -3.24 -15.98
C ASP A 151 -9.19 -2.61 -15.15
N VAL A 152 -9.85 -3.40 -14.32
CA VAL A 152 -10.90 -2.92 -13.42
C VAL A 152 -10.34 -1.97 -12.37
N LEU A 153 -9.23 -2.32 -11.74
CA LEU A 153 -8.57 -1.47 -10.75
C LEU A 153 -8.01 -0.19 -11.39
N ARG A 154 -7.41 -0.30 -12.58
CA ARG A 154 -6.86 0.83 -13.31
C ARG A 154 -7.95 1.85 -13.64
N GLU A 155 -9.08 1.38 -14.12
CA GLU A 155 -10.24 2.24 -14.40
C GLU A 155 -10.76 2.89 -13.13
N GLY A 156 -10.82 2.15 -12.03
CA GLY A 156 -11.25 2.68 -10.74
C GLY A 156 -10.34 3.80 -10.25
N VAL A 157 -9.03 3.63 -10.36
CA VAL A 157 -8.06 4.67 -9.99
C VAL A 157 -8.19 5.89 -10.88
N ASP A 158 -8.29 5.69 -12.18
CA ASP A 158 -8.37 6.79 -13.17
C ASP A 158 -9.69 7.57 -13.07
N SER A 159 -10.76 6.92 -12.60
CA SER A 159 -12.08 7.56 -12.40
C SER A 159 -12.17 8.41 -11.14
N GLY A 160 -11.16 8.36 -10.29
CA GLY A 160 -11.14 9.05 -9.01
C GLY A 160 -11.46 8.11 -7.84
N LEU A 161 -10.65 8.19 -6.80
CA LEU A 161 -10.77 7.34 -5.64
C LEU A 161 -11.72 7.93 -4.61
N LEU A 162 -12.55 7.06 -4.02
CA LEU A 162 -13.45 7.40 -2.93
C LEU A 162 -12.87 6.89 -1.60
N TYR A 163 -13.26 7.54 -0.51
CA TYR A 163 -12.79 7.20 0.82
C TYR A 163 -13.97 6.78 1.70
N GLY A 164 -13.74 5.77 2.52
CA GLY A 164 -14.70 5.32 3.52
C GLY A 164 -14.65 6.16 4.78
N GLU A 165 -15.35 5.71 5.81
CA GLU A 165 -15.37 6.38 7.10
C GLU A 165 -13.99 6.39 7.74
N ALA A 166 -13.64 7.51 8.38
CA ALA A 166 -12.38 7.66 9.09
C ALA A 166 -12.26 6.64 10.23
N ARG A 167 -11.09 6.04 10.35
CA ARG A 167 -10.75 5.09 11.42
C ARG A 167 -9.56 5.59 12.20
N ASN A 168 -9.58 5.36 13.51
CA ASN A 168 -8.48 5.71 14.37
C ASN A 168 -7.59 4.48 14.60
N VAL A 169 -6.30 4.66 14.37
CA VAL A 169 -5.27 3.65 14.64
C VAL A 169 -4.25 4.29 15.57
N THR A 170 -3.76 3.55 16.53
CA THR A 170 -2.73 4.04 17.44
C THR A 170 -1.41 3.32 17.12
N LEU A 171 -0.38 4.11 16.80
CA LEU A 171 0.97 3.61 16.59
C LEU A 171 1.78 3.76 17.87
N HIS A 172 2.52 2.71 18.24
CA HIS A 172 3.37 2.70 19.42
C HIS A 172 4.82 2.86 19.00
N ILE A 173 5.48 3.87 19.56
CA ILE A 173 6.88 4.16 19.28
C ILE A 173 7.67 3.94 20.56
N ALA A 174 8.64 3.03 20.51
CA ALA A 174 9.46 2.68 21.65
C ALA A 174 10.94 2.60 21.23
N LYS A 175 11.83 2.74 22.19
CA LYS A 175 13.25 2.49 21.95
C LYS A 175 13.51 1.00 21.85
N ASN A 176 14.25 0.60 20.82
CA ASN A 176 14.74 -0.77 20.69
C ASN A 176 16.00 -1.00 21.56
N ALA A 177 16.59 -2.19 21.49
CA ALA A 177 17.77 -2.55 22.24
C ALA A 177 18.99 -1.66 21.91
N ASP A 178 19.05 -1.08 20.72
CA ASP A 178 20.12 -0.18 20.27
C ASP A 178 19.88 1.27 20.64
N GLY A 179 18.77 1.58 21.31
CA GLY A 179 18.40 2.93 21.69
C GLY A 179 17.74 3.75 20.58
N GLU A 180 17.37 3.09 19.47
CA GLU A 180 16.69 3.72 18.35
C GLU A 180 15.18 3.56 18.51
N TYR A 181 14.40 4.55 18.05
CA TYR A 181 12.95 4.51 18.05
C TYR A 181 12.40 3.74 16.84
N GLU A 182 11.35 2.95 17.10
CA GLU A 182 10.64 2.16 16.09
C GLU A 182 9.13 2.43 16.12
#